data_58bafab9ac54e155bd006d6856e0e5fc
#
_entry.id   58bafab9ac54e155bd006d6856e0e5fc
#
_cell.length_a   1.000
_cell.length_b   1.000
_cell.length_c   1.000
_cell.angle_alpha   90.00
_cell.angle_beta   90.00
_cell.angle_gamma   90.00
#
_symmetry.space_group_name_H-M   'P 1'
#
loop_
_entity.id
_entity.type
_entity.pdbx_description
1 polymer ?
#
loop_
_entity_poly.entity_id
_entity_poly.type
_entity_poly.pdbx_seq_one_letter_code
_entity_poly.pdbx_strand_id
1 'polypeptide(L)'
;HGIGAALALLVLENPIRPNAPKVFDYFHTQGVDVKVISGDHPDTVAAVARQAGLERWRDVIDMTSVPADAPDSTFNDVAGRYTVFSRVTPKQKRQLVQAMQRAGHQVAMTGDGVNDLLALREADCSIAIASGSDAARQISQVVLLDSDFTYLPQVVLEGRKVVNNVTRTAAVFFIKTIYSVLVSFFCLALNVPFPFIPIQITLVDACIEAWPSFLTIFESDTRRIRGRFLPTALGKAAPFAIAVTGMIIAFSLIAPFGETQNRTVMFALLIAASMVAVIKSCVPFTKIRVFVCVTMVLGAPFALLILPHLFEVVAMTGPMWAWFAVAFVVMMAVTAAIIAAQRAWLRSRR
;
A
#
# COMPACT_ATOMS: atom_id res chain seq x y z
N HIS A 1 46.19 -53.32 -11.66
CA HIS A 1 44.95 -52.48 -11.62
C HIS A 1 43.77 -53.42 -11.65
N GLY A 2 43.15 -53.70 -10.49
CA GLY A 2 41.90 -54.49 -10.44
C GLY A 2 40.75 -53.65 -10.97
N ILE A 3 40.03 -54.15 -11.94
CA ILE A 3 38.76 -53.57 -12.39
C ILE A 3 37.76 -53.83 -11.26
N GLY A 4 37.42 -52.78 -10.48
CA GLY A 4 36.38 -52.87 -9.46
C GLY A 4 35.02 -53.08 -10.16
N ALA A 5 34.25 -54.07 -9.71
CA ALA A 5 32.86 -54.25 -10.15
C ALA A 5 31.93 -53.29 -9.38
N ALA A 6 31.05 -52.59 -10.07
CA ALA A 6 30.00 -51.81 -9.40
C ALA A 6 29.06 -52.75 -8.64
N LEU A 7 28.97 -52.60 -7.34
CA LEU A 7 28.15 -53.48 -6.46
C LEU A 7 26.71 -52.97 -6.33
N ALA A 8 26.51 -51.67 -6.37
CA ALA A 8 25.20 -51.04 -6.24
C ALA A 8 25.21 -49.60 -6.81
N LEU A 9 24.04 -49.14 -7.24
CA LEU A 9 23.73 -47.74 -7.59
C LEU A 9 22.71 -47.24 -6.59
N LEU A 10 23.07 -46.18 -5.84
CA LEU A 10 22.15 -45.53 -4.93
C LEU A 10 21.60 -44.26 -5.60
N VAL A 11 20.29 -44.20 -5.79
CA VAL A 11 19.61 -43.02 -6.31
C VAL A 11 18.98 -42.28 -5.14
N LEU A 12 19.41 -41.03 -4.98
CA LEU A 12 18.86 -40.13 -3.95
C LEU A 12 17.94 -39.12 -4.60
N GLU A 13 16.73 -38.97 -4.06
CA GLU A 13 15.76 -38.00 -4.52
C GLU A 13 15.26 -37.16 -3.32
N ASN A 14 15.22 -35.86 -3.45
CA ASN A 14 14.59 -34.97 -2.47
C ASN A 14 13.13 -34.75 -2.87
N PRO A 15 12.17 -35.21 -2.08
CA PRO A 15 10.76 -35.02 -2.39
C PRO A 15 10.40 -33.53 -2.26
N ILE A 16 9.65 -33.04 -3.24
CA ILE A 16 9.11 -31.68 -3.21
C ILE A 16 7.97 -31.62 -2.17
N ARG A 17 7.88 -30.48 -1.50
CA ARG A 17 6.74 -30.23 -0.59
C ARG A 17 5.43 -30.30 -1.35
N PRO A 18 4.41 -31.03 -0.85
CA PRO A 18 3.17 -31.29 -1.58
C PRO A 18 2.42 -30.05 -2.04
N ASN A 19 2.56 -28.94 -1.30
CA ASN A 19 1.88 -27.67 -1.59
C ASN A 19 2.67 -26.75 -2.54
N ALA A 20 3.91 -27.08 -2.91
CA ALA A 20 4.74 -26.23 -3.76
C ALA A 20 4.07 -25.87 -5.09
N PRO A 21 3.48 -26.80 -5.85
CA PRO A 21 2.83 -26.46 -7.11
C PRO A 21 1.70 -25.44 -6.96
N LYS A 22 0.92 -25.51 -5.87
CA LYS A 22 -0.18 -24.56 -5.60
C LYS A 22 0.35 -23.13 -5.33
N VAL A 23 1.51 -23.02 -4.71
CA VAL A 23 2.14 -21.73 -4.43
C VAL A 23 2.65 -21.10 -5.72
N PHE A 24 3.29 -21.88 -6.60
CA PHE A 24 3.74 -21.38 -7.90
C PHE A 24 2.58 -20.94 -8.78
N ASP A 25 1.50 -21.74 -8.85
CA ASP A 25 0.26 -21.38 -9.55
C ASP A 25 -0.35 -20.09 -8.99
N TYR A 26 -0.42 -19.96 -7.66
CA TYR A 26 -0.88 -18.73 -7.02
C TYR A 26 -0.05 -17.51 -7.49
N PHE A 27 1.28 -17.58 -7.45
CA PHE A 27 2.13 -16.47 -7.87
C PHE A 27 1.98 -16.16 -9.36
N HIS A 28 1.87 -17.18 -10.19
CA HIS A 28 1.59 -17.01 -11.61
C HIS A 28 0.27 -16.25 -11.84
N THR A 29 -0.82 -16.66 -11.20
CA THR A 29 -2.14 -15.97 -11.29
C THR A 29 -2.09 -14.53 -10.78
N GLN A 30 -1.15 -14.23 -9.87
CA GLN A 30 -0.90 -12.86 -9.39
C GLN A 30 -0.01 -12.04 -10.34
N GLY A 31 0.48 -12.63 -11.42
CA GLY A 31 1.38 -11.99 -12.39
C GLY A 31 2.79 -11.78 -11.83
N VAL A 32 3.24 -12.68 -10.97
CA VAL A 32 4.61 -12.72 -10.45
C VAL A 32 5.41 -13.70 -11.31
N ASP A 33 6.53 -13.24 -11.86
CA ASP A 33 7.50 -14.08 -12.58
C ASP A 33 8.42 -14.76 -11.56
N VAL A 34 8.25 -16.07 -11.38
CA VAL A 34 9.03 -16.86 -10.43
C VAL A 34 10.27 -17.40 -11.13
N LYS A 35 11.45 -17.14 -10.54
CA LYS A 35 12.74 -17.62 -11.03
C LYS A 35 13.42 -18.50 -9.99
N VAL A 36 14.11 -19.54 -10.44
CA VAL A 36 14.84 -20.48 -9.58
C VAL A 36 16.33 -20.23 -9.74
N ILE A 37 17.01 -19.99 -8.63
CA ILE A 37 18.45 -19.70 -8.59
C ILE A 37 19.11 -20.70 -7.63
N SER A 38 19.91 -21.64 -8.15
CA SER A 38 20.57 -22.69 -7.34
C SER A 38 22.06 -22.83 -7.65
N GLY A 39 22.81 -23.30 -6.67
CA GLY A 39 24.19 -23.76 -6.86
C GLY A 39 24.32 -25.15 -7.48
N ASP A 40 23.21 -25.90 -7.60
CA ASP A 40 23.19 -27.29 -8.05
C ASP A 40 23.34 -27.45 -9.57
N HIS A 41 23.49 -28.72 -9.99
CA HIS A 41 23.63 -29.10 -11.39
C HIS A 41 22.37 -28.74 -12.21
N PRO A 42 22.49 -28.34 -13.50
CA PRO A 42 21.35 -27.94 -14.33
C PRO A 42 20.21 -28.96 -14.38
N ASP A 43 20.54 -30.24 -14.58
CA ASP A 43 19.54 -31.30 -14.67
C ASP A 43 18.75 -31.48 -13.37
N THR A 44 19.43 -31.36 -12.22
CA THR A 44 18.79 -31.44 -10.90
C THR A 44 17.82 -30.28 -10.70
N VAL A 45 18.28 -29.04 -10.96
CA VAL A 45 17.45 -27.84 -10.77
C VAL A 45 16.25 -27.87 -11.72
N ALA A 46 16.45 -28.26 -12.99
CA ALA A 46 15.37 -28.39 -13.97
C ALA A 46 14.32 -29.45 -13.55
N ALA A 47 14.78 -30.62 -13.06
CA ALA A 47 13.90 -31.66 -12.59
C ALA A 47 13.04 -31.20 -11.40
N VAL A 48 13.66 -30.53 -10.42
CA VAL A 48 12.96 -29.95 -9.25
C VAL A 48 11.98 -28.86 -9.70
N ALA A 49 12.37 -27.95 -10.58
CA ALA A 49 11.52 -26.89 -11.10
C ALA A 49 10.28 -27.44 -11.84
N ARG A 50 10.49 -28.53 -12.63
CA ARG A 50 9.38 -29.24 -13.30
C ARG A 50 8.40 -29.85 -12.30
N GLN A 51 8.91 -30.57 -11.31
CA GLN A 51 8.08 -31.21 -10.29
C GLN A 51 7.32 -30.17 -9.47
N ALA A 52 7.93 -28.98 -9.22
CA ALA A 52 7.31 -27.85 -8.54
C ALA A 52 6.24 -27.15 -9.39
N GLY A 53 6.06 -27.50 -10.65
CA GLY A 53 5.05 -26.91 -11.53
C GLY A 53 5.45 -25.58 -12.14
N LEU A 54 6.74 -25.26 -12.21
CA LEU A 54 7.21 -24.05 -12.87
C LEU A 54 6.98 -24.14 -14.38
N GLU A 55 6.20 -23.23 -14.98
CA GLU A 55 5.82 -23.30 -16.40
C GLU A 55 7.03 -23.31 -17.34
N ARG A 56 7.98 -22.41 -17.10
CA ARG A 56 9.17 -22.23 -17.93
C ARG A 56 10.39 -23.01 -17.39
N TRP A 57 10.18 -24.20 -16.82
CA TRP A 57 11.26 -24.99 -16.23
C TRP A 57 12.34 -25.43 -17.21
N ARG A 58 12.07 -25.41 -18.54
CA ARG A 58 13.03 -25.74 -19.59
C ARG A 58 13.99 -24.61 -19.95
N ASP A 59 13.67 -23.37 -19.55
CA ASP A 59 14.51 -22.21 -19.79
C ASP A 59 15.64 -22.15 -18.76
N VAL A 60 16.57 -23.11 -18.90
CA VAL A 60 17.69 -23.34 -17.96
C VAL A 60 18.97 -22.75 -18.53
N ILE A 61 19.79 -22.13 -17.67
CA ILE A 61 21.16 -21.75 -18.00
C ILE A 61 22.12 -22.27 -16.92
N ASP A 62 23.27 -22.80 -17.38
CA ASP A 62 24.43 -23.07 -16.52
C ASP A 62 25.28 -21.82 -16.39
N MET A 63 25.28 -21.23 -15.20
CA MET A 63 25.97 -19.94 -14.93
C MET A 63 27.49 -20.05 -14.90
N THR A 64 28.07 -21.25 -15.02
CA THR A 64 29.52 -21.39 -15.26
C THR A 64 29.93 -20.87 -16.63
N SER A 65 28.99 -20.80 -17.60
CA SER A 65 29.20 -20.20 -18.91
C SER A 65 29.21 -18.66 -18.90
N VAL A 66 28.78 -18.03 -17.80
CA VAL A 66 28.75 -16.57 -17.64
C VAL A 66 29.79 -16.16 -16.62
N PRO A 67 30.88 -15.46 -16.99
CA PRO A 67 31.86 -14.99 -16.03
C PRO A 67 31.25 -14.05 -14.98
N ALA A 68 31.70 -14.16 -13.72
CA ALA A 68 31.20 -13.33 -12.64
C ALA A 68 31.64 -11.84 -12.75
N ASP A 69 32.50 -11.52 -13.66
CA ASP A 69 32.95 -10.17 -14.04
C ASP A 69 32.41 -9.70 -15.40
N ALA A 70 31.49 -10.48 -16.00
CA ALA A 70 30.80 -10.10 -17.22
C ALA A 70 30.06 -8.76 -17.06
N PRO A 71 29.91 -7.98 -18.13
CA PRO A 71 29.21 -6.69 -18.07
C PRO A 71 27.75 -6.86 -17.72
N ASP A 72 27.16 -5.79 -17.14
CA ASP A 72 25.75 -5.75 -16.73
C ASP A 72 24.77 -6.09 -17.84
N SER A 73 25.08 -5.76 -19.11
CA SER A 73 24.26 -6.11 -20.27
C SER A 73 24.06 -7.63 -20.40
N THR A 74 25.11 -8.42 -20.15
CA THR A 74 25.06 -9.88 -20.18
C THR A 74 24.08 -10.41 -19.11
N PHE A 75 24.16 -9.87 -17.88
CA PHE A 75 23.22 -10.26 -16.81
C PHE A 75 21.78 -9.82 -17.11
N ASN A 76 21.58 -8.66 -17.76
CA ASN A 76 20.26 -8.21 -18.17
C ASN A 76 19.62 -9.16 -19.19
N ASP A 77 20.40 -9.58 -20.20
CA ASP A 77 19.92 -10.54 -21.22
C ASP A 77 19.63 -11.91 -20.61
N VAL A 78 20.53 -12.40 -19.76
CA VAL A 78 20.38 -13.70 -19.09
C VAL A 78 19.15 -13.69 -18.15
N ALA A 79 19.00 -12.65 -17.33
CA ALA A 79 17.87 -12.54 -16.41
C ALA A 79 16.51 -12.43 -17.14
N GLY A 80 16.46 -11.79 -18.31
CA GLY A 80 15.27 -11.66 -19.14
C GLY A 80 14.90 -12.95 -19.88
N ARG A 81 15.90 -13.71 -20.32
CA ARG A 81 15.71 -14.89 -21.19
C ARG A 81 15.41 -16.16 -20.41
N TYR A 82 16.09 -16.41 -19.29
CA TYR A 82 16.03 -17.67 -18.56
C TYR A 82 15.19 -17.56 -17.29
N THR A 83 14.67 -18.69 -16.84
CA THR A 83 13.83 -18.82 -15.64
C THR A 83 14.54 -19.65 -14.55
N VAL A 84 15.40 -20.59 -14.96
CA VAL A 84 16.13 -21.49 -14.07
C VAL A 84 17.63 -21.24 -14.23
N PHE A 85 18.29 -20.87 -13.15
CA PHE A 85 19.73 -20.58 -13.08
C PHE A 85 20.41 -21.61 -12.20
N SER A 86 21.36 -22.34 -12.76
CA SER A 86 22.10 -23.41 -12.10
C SER A 86 23.57 -23.04 -11.91
N ARG A 87 24.25 -23.68 -10.96
CA ARG A 87 25.66 -23.44 -10.60
C ARG A 87 25.99 -21.96 -10.37
N VAL A 88 25.06 -21.25 -9.73
CA VAL A 88 25.15 -19.80 -9.50
C VAL A 88 26.04 -19.51 -8.30
N THR A 89 27.04 -18.67 -8.48
CA THR A 89 27.87 -18.16 -7.37
C THR A 89 27.14 -17.05 -6.57
N PRO A 90 27.53 -16.79 -5.31
CA PRO A 90 26.91 -15.70 -4.50
C PRO A 90 26.96 -14.33 -5.20
N LYS A 91 28.05 -14.01 -5.90
CA LYS A 91 28.18 -12.77 -6.66
C LYS A 91 27.21 -12.71 -7.82
N GLN A 92 27.08 -13.81 -8.58
CA GLN A 92 26.13 -13.89 -9.69
C GLN A 92 24.67 -13.83 -9.21
N LYS A 93 24.31 -14.42 -8.05
CA LYS A 93 22.99 -14.26 -7.45
C LYS A 93 22.61 -12.79 -7.25
N ARG A 94 23.52 -12.01 -6.69
CA ARG A 94 23.35 -10.55 -6.53
C ARG A 94 23.17 -9.86 -7.89
N GLN A 95 24.02 -10.18 -8.87
CA GLN A 95 23.97 -9.56 -10.20
C GLN A 95 22.66 -9.87 -10.94
N LEU A 96 22.10 -11.08 -10.78
CA LEU A 96 20.79 -11.43 -11.32
C LEU A 96 19.67 -10.59 -10.69
N VAL A 97 19.70 -10.39 -9.37
CA VAL A 97 18.75 -9.50 -8.68
C VAL A 97 18.84 -8.08 -9.23
N GLN A 98 20.05 -7.54 -9.34
CA GLN A 98 20.28 -6.20 -9.90
C GLN A 98 19.82 -6.08 -11.36
N ALA A 99 20.03 -7.13 -12.16
CA ALA A 99 19.58 -7.15 -13.55
C ALA A 99 18.05 -7.07 -13.66
N MET A 100 17.30 -7.80 -12.82
CA MET A 100 15.85 -7.73 -12.76
C MET A 100 15.36 -6.35 -12.28
N GLN A 101 16.04 -5.74 -11.30
CA GLN A 101 15.73 -4.38 -10.83
C GLN A 101 15.98 -3.33 -11.93
N ARG A 102 17.08 -3.44 -12.69
CA ARG A 102 17.35 -2.55 -13.84
C ARG A 102 16.30 -2.68 -14.94
N ALA A 103 15.70 -3.87 -15.10
CA ALA A 103 14.56 -4.07 -16.01
C ALA A 103 13.24 -3.48 -15.49
N GLY A 104 13.24 -2.84 -14.31
CA GLY A 104 12.07 -2.19 -13.70
C GLY A 104 11.20 -3.10 -12.85
N HIS A 105 11.66 -4.32 -12.57
CA HIS A 105 10.94 -5.24 -11.67
C HIS A 105 11.26 -4.94 -10.20
N GLN A 106 10.27 -5.20 -9.33
CA GLN A 106 10.50 -5.32 -7.89
C GLN A 106 10.81 -6.78 -7.57
N VAL A 107 11.94 -7.02 -6.93
CA VAL A 107 12.49 -8.35 -6.73
C VAL A 107 12.34 -8.78 -5.27
N ALA A 108 11.61 -9.87 -5.03
CA ALA A 108 11.65 -10.58 -3.76
C ALA A 108 12.65 -11.74 -3.86
N MET A 109 13.57 -11.85 -2.92
CA MET A 109 14.54 -12.94 -2.86
C MET A 109 14.29 -13.79 -1.61
N THR A 110 14.14 -15.10 -1.81
CA THR A 110 14.06 -16.07 -0.72
C THR A 110 15.37 -16.86 -0.67
N GLY A 111 15.98 -16.95 0.50
CA GLY A 111 17.22 -17.69 0.71
C GLY A 111 17.37 -18.16 2.16
N ASP A 112 18.17 -19.20 2.37
CA ASP A 112 18.40 -19.83 3.67
C ASP A 112 19.87 -19.83 4.09
N GLY A 113 20.78 -19.67 3.14
CA GLY A 113 22.21 -19.85 3.34
C GLY A 113 23.02 -18.54 3.37
N VAL A 114 24.26 -18.69 3.84
CA VAL A 114 25.26 -17.63 3.79
C VAL A 114 25.55 -17.20 2.34
N ASN A 115 25.39 -18.13 1.41
CA ASN A 115 25.59 -17.89 -0.02
C ASN A 115 24.56 -16.96 -0.64
N ASP A 116 23.43 -16.72 0.04
CA ASP A 116 22.33 -15.86 -0.42
C ASP A 116 22.40 -14.44 0.14
N LEU A 117 23.29 -14.17 1.12
CA LEU A 117 23.37 -12.90 1.83
C LEU A 117 23.49 -11.69 0.90
N LEU A 118 24.32 -11.79 -0.15
CA LEU A 118 24.52 -10.69 -1.09
C LEU A 118 23.24 -10.41 -1.90
N ALA A 119 22.54 -11.46 -2.33
CA ALA A 119 21.28 -11.33 -3.07
C ALA A 119 20.12 -10.89 -2.18
N LEU A 120 20.04 -11.40 -0.93
CA LEU A 120 19.05 -10.97 0.06
C LEU A 120 19.19 -9.48 0.40
N ARG A 121 20.41 -8.98 0.55
CA ARG A 121 20.65 -7.54 0.80
C ARG A 121 20.28 -6.65 -0.38
N GLU A 122 20.44 -7.15 -1.60
CA GLU A 122 20.16 -6.40 -2.82
C GLU A 122 18.67 -6.34 -3.15
N ALA A 123 17.92 -7.38 -2.81
CA ALA A 123 16.51 -7.50 -3.16
C ALA A 123 15.63 -6.42 -2.50
N ASP A 124 14.56 -6.02 -3.19
CA ASP A 124 13.56 -5.07 -2.66
C ASP A 124 12.78 -5.66 -1.48
N CYS A 125 12.63 -7.00 -1.46
CA CYS A 125 12.07 -7.73 -0.34
C CYS A 125 12.88 -9.01 -0.10
N SER A 126 13.52 -9.10 1.08
CA SER A 126 14.30 -10.28 1.46
C SER A 126 13.52 -11.16 2.43
N ILE A 127 13.52 -12.46 2.16
CA ILE A 127 12.76 -13.47 2.89
C ILE A 127 13.72 -14.60 3.31
N ALA A 128 13.88 -14.81 4.61
CA ALA A 128 14.63 -15.95 5.14
C ALA A 128 13.68 -17.00 5.71
N ILE A 129 14.18 -18.23 5.81
CA ILE A 129 13.50 -19.31 6.53
C ILE A 129 14.17 -19.52 7.90
N ALA A 130 13.39 -19.90 8.92
CA ALA A 130 13.89 -19.98 10.28
C ALA A 130 14.99 -21.05 10.47
N SER A 131 14.96 -22.13 9.69
CA SER A 131 16.01 -23.14 9.66
C SER A 131 17.29 -22.71 8.93
N GLY A 132 17.30 -21.56 8.31
CA GLY A 132 18.46 -21.00 7.61
C GLY A 132 19.51 -20.42 8.55
N SER A 133 20.55 -19.81 7.98
CA SER A 133 21.63 -19.20 8.73
C SER A 133 21.17 -17.99 9.56
N ASP A 134 21.78 -17.77 10.72
CA ASP A 134 21.51 -16.60 11.56
C ASP A 134 21.73 -15.29 10.80
N ALA A 135 22.77 -15.25 9.96
CA ALA A 135 23.07 -14.09 9.15
C ALA A 135 21.97 -13.78 8.15
N ALA A 136 21.38 -14.80 7.48
CA ALA A 136 20.28 -14.61 6.57
C ALA A 136 19.03 -14.08 7.31
N ARG A 137 18.72 -14.63 8.51
CA ARG A 137 17.60 -14.17 9.33
C ARG A 137 17.75 -12.72 9.77
N GLN A 138 18.95 -12.31 10.18
CA GLN A 138 19.21 -10.94 10.67
C GLN A 138 19.11 -9.87 9.60
N ILE A 139 19.45 -10.18 8.34
CA ILE A 139 19.42 -9.20 7.26
C ILE A 139 18.09 -9.20 6.49
N SER A 140 17.25 -10.21 6.67
CA SER A 140 16.00 -10.33 5.93
C SER A 140 14.88 -9.54 6.56
N GLN A 141 14.02 -8.95 5.71
CA GLN A 141 12.87 -8.17 6.13
C GLN A 141 11.72 -9.06 6.64
N VAL A 142 11.65 -10.30 6.14
CA VAL A 142 10.65 -11.30 6.54
C VAL A 142 11.36 -12.59 6.91
N VAL A 143 10.92 -13.22 8.00
CA VAL A 143 11.40 -14.56 8.40
C VAL A 143 10.21 -15.50 8.50
N LEU A 144 10.23 -16.60 7.74
CA LEU A 144 9.22 -17.66 7.80
C LEU A 144 9.55 -18.63 8.94
N LEU A 145 8.82 -18.52 10.05
CA LEU A 145 9.12 -19.24 11.29
C LEU A 145 9.00 -20.77 11.13
N ASP A 146 8.02 -21.24 10.35
CA ASP A 146 7.83 -22.67 10.10
C ASP A 146 8.75 -23.21 8.99
N SER A 147 9.68 -22.40 8.51
CA SER A 147 10.60 -22.75 7.41
C SER A 147 9.86 -23.28 6.15
N ASP A 148 8.64 -22.85 5.95
CA ASP A 148 7.78 -23.29 4.85
C ASP A 148 7.35 -22.11 3.97
N PHE A 149 7.89 -22.06 2.76
CA PHE A 149 7.54 -21.03 1.77
C PHE A 149 6.07 -21.11 1.30
N THR A 150 5.36 -22.18 1.61
CA THR A 150 3.94 -22.30 1.25
C THR A 150 3.03 -21.33 2.00
N TYR A 151 3.54 -20.67 3.04
CA TYR A 151 2.86 -19.55 3.73
C TYR A 151 2.98 -18.21 3.01
N LEU A 152 3.85 -18.06 2.00
CA LEU A 152 4.04 -16.78 1.29
C LEU A 152 2.74 -16.19 0.72
N PRO A 153 1.80 -16.96 0.14
CA PRO A 153 0.50 -16.41 -0.27
C PRO A 153 -0.25 -15.71 0.86
N GLN A 154 -0.21 -16.27 2.08
CA GLN A 154 -0.85 -15.65 3.25
C GLN A 154 -0.15 -14.37 3.66
N VAL A 155 1.19 -14.34 3.65
CA VAL A 155 1.99 -13.12 3.90
C VAL A 155 1.62 -12.01 2.92
N VAL A 156 1.49 -12.34 1.62
CA VAL A 156 1.07 -11.37 0.61
C VAL A 156 -0.35 -10.85 0.87
N LEU A 157 -1.29 -11.71 1.27
CA LEU A 157 -2.65 -11.30 1.60
C LEU A 157 -2.69 -10.39 2.84
N GLU A 158 -1.93 -10.70 3.88
CA GLU A 158 -1.80 -9.83 5.06
C GLU A 158 -1.17 -8.48 4.70
N GLY A 159 -0.09 -8.48 3.93
CA GLY A 159 0.51 -7.25 3.41
C GLY A 159 -0.48 -6.38 2.62
N ARG A 160 -1.34 -7.00 1.80
CA ARG A 160 -2.40 -6.26 1.08
C ARG A 160 -3.42 -5.63 2.03
N LYS A 161 -3.87 -6.35 3.07
CA LYS A 161 -4.76 -5.79 4.10
C LYS A 161 -4.16 -4.55 4.73
N VAL A 162 -2.92 -4.65 5.18
CA VAL A 162 -2.22 -3.52 5.82
C VAL A 162 -2.12 -2.33 4.86
N VAL A 163 -1.60 -2.51 3.65
CA VAL A 163 -1.41 -1.42 2.70
C VAL A 163 -2.75 -0.79 2.27
N ASN A 164 -3.79 -1.60 2.03
CA ASN A 164 -5.11 -1.08 1.67
C ASN A 164 -5.73 -0.28 2.82
N ASN A 165 -5.64 -0.77 4.06
CA ASN A 165 -6.15 -0.08 5.24
C ASN A 165 -5.38 1.22 5.49
N VAL A 166 -4.04 1.18 5.49
CA VAL A 166 -3.19 2.37 5.68
C VAL A 166 -3.44 3.40 4.58
N THR A 167 -3.56 2.98 3.30
CA THR A 167 -3.82 3.90 2.18
C THR A 167 -5.18 4.60 2.32
N ARG A 168 -6.20 3.88 2.78
CA ARG A 168 -7.53 4.43 3.02
C ARG A 168 -7.52 5.45 4.15
N THR A 169 -6.95 5.07 5.29
CA THR A 169 -6.82 5.94 6.46
C THR A 169 -6.01 7.18 6.14
N ALA A 170 -4.84 7.03 5.54
CA ALA A 170 -4.00 8.16 5.15
C ALA A 170 -4.70 9.14 4.20
N ALA A 171 -5.55 8.65 3.29
CA ALA A 171 -6.31 9.53 2.40
C ALA A 171 -7.27 10.45 3.15
N VAL A 172 -7.84 10.01 4.28
CA VAL A 172 -8.71 10.84 5.13
C VAL A 172 -7.88 11.84 5.92
N PHE A 173 -6.79 11.42 6.57
CA PHE A 173 -5.88 12.30 7.31
C PHE A 173 -5.22 13.38 6.43
N PHE A 174 -4.90 13.06 5.18
CA PHE A 174 -4.33 14.05 4.25
C PHE A 174 -5.31 15.18 3.89
N ILE A 175 -6.62 14.98 3.99
CA ILE A 175 -7.59 16.06 3.79
C ILE A 175 -7.29 17.17 4.79
N LYS A 176 -7.21 16.82 6.09
CA LYS A 176 -6.90 17.75 7.17
C LYS A 176 -5.54 18.42 6.96
N THR A 177 -4.51 17.63 6.69
CA THR A 177 -3.15 18.17 6.50
C THR A 177 -3.12 19.21 5.38
N ILE A 178 -3.74 18.90 4.23
CA ILE A 178 -3.72 19.78 3.05
C ILE A 178 -4.52 21.06 3.34
N TYR A 179 -5.78 20.95 3.84
CA TYR A 179 -6.56 22.16 4.07
C TYR A 179 -5.96 23.03 5.18
N SER A 180 -5.41 22.43 6.24
CA SER A 180 -4.77 23.21 7.33
C SER A 180 -3.58 24.01 6.83
N VAL A 181 -2.73 23.41 6.00
CA VAL A 181 -1.59 24.11 5.39
C VAL A 181 -2.07 25.25 4.49
N LEU A 182 -3.03 24.97 3.58
CA LEU A 182 -3.54 25.98 2.65
C LEU A 182 -4.25 27.13 3.36
N VAL A 183 -5.08 26.84 4.36
CA VAL A 183 -5.76 27.87 5.18
C VAL A 183 -4.76 28.65 5.99
N SER A 184 -3.70 28.03 6.55
CA SER A 184 -2.66 28.74 7.28
C SER A 184 -1.90 29.73 6.39
N PHE A 185 -1.55 29.33 5.15
CA PHE A 185 -0.97 30.26 4.18
C PHE A 185 -1.89 31.42 3.84
N PHE A 186 -3.18 31.16 3.64
CA PHE A 186 -4.17 32.20 3.41
C PHE A 186 -4.27 33.17 4.61
N CYS A 187 -4.38 32.66 5.82
CA CYS A 187 -4.44 33.46 7.04
C CYS A 187 -3.19 34.32 7.22
N LEU A 188 -1.99 33.76 6.95
CA LEU A 188 -0.73 34.50 7.00
C LEU A 188 -0.69 35.62 5.94
N ALA A 189 -1.10 35.32 4.70
CA ALA A 189 -1.08 36.28 3.60
C ALA A 189 -2.01 37.49 3.83
N LEU A 190 -3.16 37.27 4.47
CA LEU A 190 -4.16 38.30 4.74
C LEU A 190 -4.10 38.85 6.16
N ASN A 191 -3.18 38.36 6.99
CA ASN A 191 -3.06 38.72 8.41
C ASN A 191 -4.39 38.57 9.18
N VAL A 192 -5.09 37.45 8.96
CA VAL A 192 -6.34 37.09 9.64
C VAL A 192 -6.13 35.87 10.55
N PRO A 193 -6.88 35.75 11.66
CA PRO A 193 -6.75 34.57 12.52
C PRO A 193 -7.22 33.30 11.84
N PHE A 194 -6.68 32.17 12.32
CA PHE A 194 -7.14 30.85 11.85
C PHE A 194 -8.61 30.64 12.26
N PRO A 195 -9.49 30.15 11.35
CA PRO A 195 -10.94 30.16 11.55
C PRO A 195 -11.46 29.15 12.58
N PHE A 196 -10.64 28.20 12.99
CA PHE A 196 -11.02 27.14 13.93
C PHE A 196 -10.18 27.19 15.21
N ILE A 197 -10.80 26.82 16.33
CA ILE A 197 -10.09 26.62 17.60
C ILE A 197 -9.66 25.16 17.75
N PRO A 198 -8.61 24.86 18.52
CA PRO A 198 -8.04 23.51 18.63
C PRO A 198 -9.07 22.41 19.01
N ILE A 199 -9.99 22.73 19.91
CA ILE A 199 -10.99 21.75 20.36
C ILE A 199 -11.97 21.34 19.25
N GLN A 200 -12.29 22.23 18.31
CA GLN A 200 -13.11 21.91 17.13
C GLN A 200 -12.40 20.89 16.22
N ILE A 201 -11.11 21.09 16.01
CA ILE A 201 -10.30 20.14 15.22
C ILE A 201 -10.20 18.80 15.95
N THR A 202 -10.08 18.80 17.29
CA THR A 202 -10.08 17.56 18.09
C THR A 202 -11.37 16.75 17.91
N LEU A 203 -12.54 17.39 17.76
CA LEU A 203 -13.79 16.67 17.48
C LEU A 203 -13.73 15.97 16.11
N VAL A 204 -13.23 16.67 15.08
CA VAL A 204 -13.05 16.07 13.74
C VAL A 204 -12.09 14.90 13.81
N ASP A 205 -10.95 15.08 14.50
CA ASP A 205 -9.94 14.03 14.67
C ASP A 205 -10.54 12.80 15.37
N ALA A 206 -11.22 12.98 16.49
CA ALA A 206 -11.73 11.86 17.28
C ALA A 206 -12.88 11.12 16.59
N CYS A 207 -13.90 11.85 16.12
CA CYS A 207 -15.16 11.24 15.63
C CYS A 207 -15.09 10.87 14.15
N ILE A 208 -14.33 11.58 13.33
CA ILE A 208 -14.36 11.43 11.87
C ILE A 208 -13.08 10.81 11.32
N GLU A 209 -11.93 11.03 11.94
CA GLU A 209 -10.67 10.45 11.49
C GLU A 209 -10.26 9.22 12.30
N ALA A 210 -10.14 9.34 13.63
CA ALA A 210 -9.62 8.27 14.48
C ALA A 210 -10.62 7.11 14.62
N TRP A 211 -11.88 7.39 14.94
CA TRP A 211 -12.90 6.35 15.14
C TRP A 211 -13.09 5.45 13.90
N PRO A 212 -13.34 6.00 12.69
CA PRO A 212 -13.43 5.18 11.48
C PRO A 212 -12.17 4.42 11.17
N SER A 213 -11.00 5.05 11.36
CA SER A 213 -9.71 4.46 11.09
C SER A 213 -9.44 3.27 11.99
N PHE A 214 -9.71 3.41 13.29
CA PHE A 214 -9.52 2.35 14.28
C PHE A 214 -10.38 1.11 13.97
N LEU A 215 -11.67 1.30 13.71
CA LEU A 215 -12.56 0.17 13.44
C LEU A 215 -12.27 -0.52 12.10
N THR A 216 -11.85 0.24 11.08
CA THR A 216 -11.56 -0.35 9.76
C THR A 216 -10.22 -1.07 9.69
N ILE A 217 -9.35 -0.98 10.72
CA ILE A 217 -8.15 -1.83 10.84
C ILE A 217 -8.52 -3.32 10.88
N PHE A 218 -9.65 -3.65 11.50
CA PHE A 218 -10.12 -5.04 11.62
C PHE A 218 -10.69 -5.61 10.30
N GLU A 219 -10.76 -4.83 9.24
CA GLU A 219 -11.24 -5.31 7.95
C GLU A 219 -10.17 -6.01 7.12
N SER A 220 -10.57 -7.12 6.50
CA SER A 220 -9.73 -7.89 5.58
C SER A 220 -9.91 -7.42 4.14
N ASP A 221 -9.28 -6.31 3.75
CA ASP A 221 -9.24 -5.86 2.36
C ASP A 221 -8.02 -6.43 1.64
N THR A 222 -8.18 -7.59 1.01
CA THR A 222 -7.11 -8.32 0.30
C THR A 222 -7.01 -7.98 -1.19
N ARG A 223 -7.75 -6.97 -1.67
CA ARG A 223 -7.73 -6.57 -3.08
C ARG A 223 -6.33 -6.20 -3.55
N ARG A 224 -6.03 -6.51 -4.81
CA ARG A 224 -4.74 -6.19 -5.42
C ARG A 224 -4.49 -4.68 -5.35
N ILE A 225 -3.33 -4.31 -4.78
CA ILE A 225 -2.88 -2.92 -4.69
C ILE A 225 -2.55 -2.43 -6.10
N ARG A 226 -3.09 -1.25 -6.46
CA ARG A 226 -2.80 -0.58 -7.74
C ARG A 226 -2.22 0.79 -7.47
N GLY A 227 -1.05 1.07 -8.05
CA GLY A 227 -0.35 2.35 -7.90
C GLY A 227 0.49 2.46 -6.63
N ARG A 228 1.14 3.63 -6.49
CA ARG A 228 1.98 3.95 -5.33
C ARG A 228 1.13 4.51 -4.19
N PHE A 229 1.51 4.22 -2.95
CA PHE A 229 0.80 4.66 -1.74
C PHE A 229 0.54 6.17 -1.71
N LEU A 230 1.59 6.98 -1.71
CA LEU A 230 1.49 8.43 -1.51
C LEU A 230 0.69 9.15 -2.60
N PRO A 231 0.96 8.95 -3.92
CA PRO A 231 0.15 9.55 -4.97
C PRO A 231 -1.32 9.13 -4.94
N THR A 232 -1.59 7.88 -4.53
CA THR A 232 -2.96 7.37 -4.43
C THR A 232 -3.71 8.02 -3.27
N ALA A 233 -3.08 8.13 -2.10
CA ALA A 233 -3.69 8.75 -0.92
C ALA A 233 -3.89 10.27 -1.13
N LEU A 234 -2.87 10.99 -1.61
CA LEU A 234 -2.98 12.41 -1.94
C LEU A 234 -4.01 12.70 -3.03
N GLY A 235 -4.03 11.89 -4.09
CA GLY A 235 -5.02 12.04 -5.17
C GLY A 235 -6.47 11.87 -4.70
N LYS A 236 -6.72 11.05 -3.68
CA LYS A 236 -8.05 10.90 -3.06
C LYS A 236 -8.38 12.05 -2.12
N ALA A 237 -7.39 12.60 -1.40
CA ALA A 237 -7.58 13.66 -0.42
C ALA A 237 -7.74 15.04 -1.06
N ALA A 238 -6.93 15.37 -2.07
CA ALA A 238 -6.82 16.70 -2.66
C ALA A 238 -8.16 17.32 -3.10
N PRO A 239 -9.10 16.60 -3.76
CA PRO A 239 -10.36 17.20 -4.16
C PRO A 239 -11.18 17.75 -3.00
N PHE A 240 -11.25 17.01 -1.88
CA PHE A 240 -11.95 17.44 -0.68
C PHE A 240 -11.21 18.59 0.01
N ALA A 241 -9.90 18.48 0.17
CA ALA A 241 -9.10 19.49 0.83
C ALA A 241 -9.13 20.83 0.10
N ILE A 242 -9.03 20.83 -1.23
CA ILE A 242 -9.11 22.05 -2.06
C ILE A 242 -10.50 22.68 -1.96
N ALA A 243 -11.57 21.87 -2.06
CA ALA A 243 -12.94 22.37 -1.98
C ALA A 243 -13.25 22.96 -0.58
N VAL A 244 -12.83 22.29 0.49
CA VAL A 244 -12.95 22.78 1.88
C VAL A 244 -12.18 24.09 2.05
N THR A 245 -10.93 24.16 1.60
CA THR A 245 -10.11 25.36 1.67
C THR A 245 -10.78 26.52 0.94
N GLY A 246 -11.22 26.32 -0.31
CA GLY A 246 -11.90 27.35 -1.09
C GLY A 246 -13.17 27.84 -0.40
N MET A 247 -13.93 26.94 0.23
CA MET A 247 -15.15 27.30 0.98
C MET A 247 -14.83 28.11 2.24
N ILE A 248 -13.81 27.70 3.00
CA ILE A 248 -13.36 28.46 4.20
C ILE A 248 -12.92 29.87 3.79
N ILE A 249 -12.13 30.00 2.73
CA ILE A 249 -11.67 31.30 2.21
C ILE A 249 -12.87 32.16 1.79
N ALA A 250 -13.79 31.61 1.00
CA ALA A 250 -14.99 32.33 0.57
C ALA A 250 -15.83 32.82 1.74
N PHE A 251 -16.06 31.97 2.73
CA PHE A 251 -16.82 32.34 3.94
C PHE A 251 -16.09 33.40 4.79
N SER A 252 -14.76 33.34 4.89
CA SER A 252 -13.98 34.34 5.61
C SER A 252 -14.00 35.70 4.94
N LEU A 253 -14.08 35.75 3.61
CA LEU A 253 -14.14 37.01 2.84
C LEU A 253 -15.55 37.62 2.78
N ILE A 254 -16.57 36.80 2.63
CA ILE A 254 -17.98 37.27 2.53
C ILE A 254 -18.49 37.66 3.93
N ALA A 255 -18.15 36.91 4.97
CA ALA A 255 -18.52 37.11 6.37
C ALA A 255 -20.00 37.49 6.56
N PRO A 256 -20.98 36.67 6.12
CA PRO A 256 -22.39 37.05 6.07
C PRO A 256 -23.02 37.23 7.46
N PHE A 257 -22.35 36.78 8.52
CA PHE A 257 -22.82 36.80 9.91
C PHE A 257 -21.75 37.35 10.86
N GLY A 258 -22.05 37.39 12.14
CA GLY A 258 -21.05 37.65 13.18
C GLY A 258 -19.97 36.56 13.26
N GLU A 259 -18.83 36.86 13.88
CA GLU A 259 -17.64 36.00 13.92
C GLU A 259 -17.97 34.57 14.39
N THR A 260 -18.64 34.42 15.55
CA THR A 260 -18.99 33.08 16.11
C THR A 260 -19.96 32.32 15.22
N GLN A 261 -20.92 33.00 14.59
CA GLN A 261 -21.86 32.38 13.66
C GLN A 261 -21.18 31.90 12.39
N ASN A 262 -20.29 32.72 11.80
CA ASN A 262 -19.50 32.33 10.64
C ASN A 262 -18.61 31.12 10.96
N ARG A 263 -17.92 31.13 12.11
CA ARG A 263 -17.13 30.00 12.60
C ARG A 263 -17.96 28.73 12.73
N THR A 264 -19.16 28.84 13.29
CA THR A 264 -20.09 27.69 13.45
C THR A 264 -20.47 27.09 12.08
N VAL A 265 -20.82 27.92 11.09
CA VAL A 265 -21.16 27.44 9.75
C VAL A 265 -19.96 26.81 9.03
N MET A 266 -18.79 27.44 9.10
CA MET A 266 -17.56 26.89 8.53
C MET A 266 -17.19 25.55 9.16
N PHE A 267 -17.34 25.43 10.48
CA PHE A 267 -17.06 24.20 11.21
C PHE A 267 -18.04 23.09 10.84
N ALA A 268 -19.35 23.39 10.73
CA ALA A 268 -20.35 22.45 10.25
C ALA A 268 -20.06 21.97 8.82
N LEU A 269 -19.61 22.87 7.93
CA LEU A 269 -19.19 22.51 6.55
C LEU A 269 -17.98 21.60 6.55
N LEU A 270 -16.98 21.86 7.40
CA LEU A 270 -15.82 21.01 7.55
C LEU A 270 -16.19 19.60 8.01
N ILE A 271 -17.06 19.48 9.04
CA ILE A 271 -17.57 18.20 9.51
C ILE A 271 -18.29 17.46 8.38
N ALA A 272 -19.24 18.12 7.70
CA ALA A 272 -20.01 17.51 6.63
C ALA A 272 -19.15 17.02 5.46
N ALA A 273 -18.16 17.82 5.02
CA ALA A 273 -17.21 17.43 3.98
C ALA A 273 -16.37 16.23 4.38
N SER A 274 -15.85 16.24 5.61
CA SER A 274 -15.04 15.14 6.15
C SER A 274 -15.87 13.85 6.28
N MET A 275 -17.12 13.93 6.72
CA MET A 275 -18.05 12.80 6.74
C MET A 275 -18.27 12.20 5.34
N VAL A 276 -18.53 13.03 4.34
CA VAL A 276 -18.71 12.57 2.94
C VAL A 276 -17.45 11.89 2.44
N ALA A 277 -16.27 12.43 2.74
CA ALA A 277 -15.01 11.81 2.36
C ALA A 277 -14.80 10.43 2.99
N VAL A 278 -15.12 10.28 4.28
CA VAL A 278 -15.07 8.98 4.98
C VAL A 278 -16.09 8.01 4.41
N ILE A 279 -17.35 8.41 4.23
CA ILE A 279 -18.39 7.57 3.63
C ILE A 279 -17.96 7.08 2.24
N LYS A 280 -17.39 7.96 1.41
CA LYS A 280 -16.85 7.59 0.11
C LYS A 280 -15.68 6.60 0.20
N SER A 281 -14.83 6.74 1.21
CA SER A 281 -13.72 5.81 1.45
C SER A 281 -14.20 4.42 1.91
N CYS A 282 -15.41 4.35 2.48
CA CYS A 282 -16.05 3.12 2.95
C CYS A 282 -16.71 2.29 1.83
N VAL A 283 -16.73 2.75 0.59
CA VAL A 283 -17.28 1.98 -0.55
C VAL A 283 -16.25 0.95 -1.04
N PRO A 284 -16.66 -0.32 -1.29
CA PRO A 284 -17.97 -0.94 -1.06
C PRO A 284 -18.29 -1.12 0.45
N PHE A 285 -19.55 -1.00 0.78
CA PHE A 285 -19.99 -1.10 2.18
C PHE A 285 -19.94 -2.53 2.69
N THR A 286 -19.31 -2.70 3.86
CA THR A 286 -19.35 -3.90 4.70
C THR A 286 -20.16 -3.60 5.97
N LYS A 287 -20.49 -4.62 6.75
CA LYS A 287 -21.22 -4.40 8.03
C LYS A 287 -20.46 -3.44 8.96
N ILE A 288 -19.14 -3.60 9.05
CA ILE A 288 -18.29 -2.71 9.88
C ILE A 288 -18.33 -1.29 9.33
N ARG A 289 -18.19 -1.09 8.00
CA ARG A 289 -18.19 0.24 7.38
C ARG A 289 -19.53 0.95 7.52
N VAL A 290 -20.65 0.22 7.42
CA VAL A 290 -21.97 0.78 7.68
C VAL A 290 -22.08 1.23 9.14
N PHE A 291 -21.67 0.38 10.09
CA PHE A 291 -21.66 0.73 11.52
C PHE A 291 -20.80 1.98 11.78
N VAL A 292 -19.61 2.04 11.21
CA VAL A 292 -18.72 3.21 11.31
C VAL A 292 -19.38 4.47 10.75
N CYS A 293 -19.98 4.41 9.56
CA CYS A 293 -20.65 5.56 8.97
C CYS A 293 -21.83 6.03 9.82
N VAL A 294 -22.65 5.12 10.33
CA VAL A 294 -23.81 5.46 11.17
C VAL A 294 -23.36 6.11 12.48
N THR A 295 -22.40 5.50 13.18
CA THR A 295 -21.90 6.05 14.46
C THR A 295 -21.20 7.39 14.29
N MET A 296 -20.47 7.60 13.20
CA MET A 296 -19.84 8.88 12.88
C MET A 296 -20.87 9.97 12.57
N VAL A 297 -21.87 9.66 11.73
CA VAL A 297 -22.90 10.63 11.32
C VAL A 297 -23.78 11.03 12.48
N LEU A 298 -24.03 10.14 13.43
CA LEU A 298 -24.79 10.45 14.64
C LEU A 298 -23.91 11.06 15.73
N GLY A 299 -22.70 10.58 15.91
CA GLY A 299 -21.83 10.93 17.04
C GLY A 299 -21.32 12.38 17.00
N ALA A 300 -20.86 12.87 15.86
CA ALA A 300 -20.33 14.24 15.80
C ALA A 300 -21.44 15.33 15.97
N PRO A 301 -22.61 15.25 15.32
CA PRO A 301 -23.70 16.18 15.63
C PRO A 301 -24.22 16.05 17.07
N PHE A 302 -24.28 14.85 17.62
CA PHE A 302 -24.66 14.61 19.00
C PHE A 302 -23.71 15.28 20.00
N ALA A 303 -22.40 15.21 19.76
CA ALA A 303 -21.41 15.90 20.57
C ALA A 303 -21.60 17.43 20.54
N LEU A 304 -21.90 17.99 19.36
CA LEU A 304 -22.17 19.44 19.22
C LEU A 304 -23.46 19.85 19.91
N LEU A 305 -24.47 18.97 19.95
CA LEU A 305 -25.74 19.25 20.62
C LEU A 305 -25.59 19.26 22.16
N ILE A 306 -24.78 18.33 22.71
CA ILE A 306 -24.61 18.20 24.16
C ILE A 306 -23.58 19.19 24.71
N LEU A 307 -22.52 19.48 23.95
CA LEU A 307 -21.39 20.27 24.41
C LEU A 307 -21.15 21.52 23.54
N PRO A 308 -22.20 22.34 23.23
CA PRO A 308 -22.05 23.49 22.34
C PRO A 308 -21.06 24.52 22.90
N HIS A 309 -21.04 24.73 24.20
CA HIS A 309 -20.11 25.67 24.86
C HIS A 309 -18.65 25.20 24.77
N LEU A 310 -18.39 23.90 24.86
CA LEU A 310 -17.04 23.35 24.73
C LEU A 310 -16.45 23.61 23.33
N PHE A 311 -17.29 23.47 22.31
CA PHE A 311 -16.89 23.67 20.92
C PHE A 311 -17.08 25.10 20.42
N GLU A 312 -17.49 26.02 21.29
CA GLU A 312 -17.80 27.41 20.95
C GLU A 312 -18.71 27.53 19.70
N VAL A 313 -19.73 26.73 19.64
CA VAL A 313 -20.73 26.76 18.56
C VAL A 313 -22.04 27.34 19.07
N VAL A 314 -22.73 28.04 18.18
CA VAL A 314 -24.05 28.61 18.46
C VAL A 314 -25.16 27.84 17.72
N ALA A 315 -26.37 27.91 18.24
CA ALA A 315 -27.52 27.33 17.56
C ALA A 315 -27.68 27.98 16.17
N MET A 316 -27.81 27.14 15.14
CA MET A 316 -27.94 27.63 13.77
C MET A 316 -29.33 28.17 13.51
N THR A 317 -29.41 29.43 13.10
CA THR A 317 -30.63 30.10 12.67
C THR A 317 -31.05 29.67 11.25
N GLY A 318 -32.28 29.99 10.85
CA GLY A 318 -32.77 29.69 9.50
C GLY A 318 -31.88 30.20 8.38
N PRO A 319 -31.41 31.46 8.40
CA PRO A 319 -30.44 31.99 7.45
C PRO A 319 -29.10 31.22 7.46
N MET A 320 -28.56 30.82 8.63
CA MET A 320 -27.34 30.04 8.71
C MET A 320 -27.49 28.64 8.06
N TRP A 321 -28.63 27.99 8.26
CA TRP A 321 -28.95 26.73 7.57
C TRP A 321 -29.05 26.89 6.06
N ALA A 322 -29.63 27.99 5.58
CA ALA A 322 -29.70 28.27 4.14
C ALA A 322 -28.30 28.45 3.54
N TRP A 323 -27.44 29.25 4.19
CA TRP A 323 -26.05 29.43 3.76
C TRP A 323 -25.26 28.12 3.82
N PHE A 324 -25.43 27.33 4.89
CA PHE A 324 -24.80 26.00 5.00
C PHE A 324 -25.20 25.11 3.85
N ALA A 325 -26.50 25.03 3.50
CA ALA A 325 -27.00 24.16 2.45
C ALA A 325 -26.44 24.57 1.07
N VAL A 326 -26.48 25.86 0.74
CA VAL A 326 -25.92 26.38 -0.52
C VAL A 326 -24.42 26.12 -0.60
N ALA A 327 -23.69 26.47 0.45
CA ALA A 327 -22.24 26.30 0.52
C ALA A 327 -21.83 24.84 0.43
N PHE A 328 -22.58 23.93 1.09
CA PHE A 328 -22.33 22.50 1.02
C PHE A 328 -22.55 21.96 -0.41
N VAL A 329 -23.64 22.34 -1.09
CA VAL A 329 -23.90 21.93 -2.47
C VAL A 329 -22.80 22.41 -3.41
N VAL A 330 -22.39 23.69 -3.29
CA VAL A 330 -21.30 24.25 -4.11
C VAL A 330 -19.99 23.51 -3.84
N MET A 331 -19.64 23.27 -2.58
CA MET A 331 -18.45 22.54 -2.19
C MET A 331 -18.42 21.11 -2.75
N MET A 332 -19.56 20.42 -2.72
CA MET A 332 -19.68 19.06 -3.29
C MET A 332 -19.60 19.08 -4.82
N ALA A 333 -20.17 20.08 -5.49
CA ALA A 333 -20.06 20.26 -6.92
C ALA A 333 -18.60 20.51 -7.36
N VAL A 334 -17.88 21.38 -6.65
CA VAL A 334 -16.44 21.62 -6.87
C VAL A 334 -15.65 20.35 -6.67
N THR A 335 -15.89 19.62 -5.57
CA THR A 335 -15.23 18.34 -5.30
C THR A 335 -15.47 17.35 -6.45
N ALA A 336 -16.71 17.23 -6.92
CA ALA A 336 -17.05 16.33 -8.03
C ALA A 336 -16.36 16.75 -9.34
N ALA A 337 -16.30 18.05 -9.63
CA ALA A 337 -15.61 18.59 -10.81
C ALA A 337 -14.10 18.29 -10.78
N ILE A 338 -13.44 18.48 -9.65
CA ILE A 338 -12.00 18.15 -9.48
C ILE A 338 -11.78 16.66 -9.68
N ILE A 339 -12.63 15.79 -9.13
CA ILE A 339 -12.54 14.34 -9.31
C ILE A 339 -12.73 13.96 -10.80
N ALA A 340 -13.68 14.59 -11.49
CA ALA A 340 -13.91 14.35 -12.91
C ALA A 340 -12.70 14.77 -13.75
N ALA A 341 -12.12 15.94 -13.47
CA ALA A 341 -10.92 16.43 -14.13
C ALA A 341 -9.71 15.51 -13.90
N GLN A 342 -9.50 15.04 -12.66
CA GLN A 342 -8.45 14.07 -12.35
C GLN A 342 -8.62 12.76 -13.14
N ARG A 343 -9.85 12.24 -13.24
CA ARG A 343 -10.15 11.02 -13.99
C ARG A 343 -9.90 11.21 -15.50
N ALA A 344 -10.30 12.35 -16.06
CA ALA A 344 -10.06 12.68 -17.46
C ALA A 344 -8.55 12.74 -17.75
N TRP A 345 -7.79 13.44 -16.92
CA TRP A 345 -6.35 13.55 -17.06
C TRP A 345 -5.62 12.19 -16.96
N LEU A 346 -6.04 11.31 -16.04
CA LEU A 346 -5.47 9.96 -15.94
C LEU A 346 -5.80 9.08 -17.15
N ARG A 347 -6.95 9.30 -17.81
CA ARG A 347 -7.32 8.58 -19.04
C ARG A 347 -6.51 9.05 -20.25
N SER A 348 -6.17 10.34 -20.33
CA SER A 348 -5.39 10.90 -21.44
C SER A 348 -3.91 10.49 -21.44
N ARG A 349 -3.42 9.92 -20.32
CA ARG A 349 -2.03 9.44 -20.17
C ARG A 349 -1.88 7.92 -20.31
N ARG A 350 -2.96 7.20 -20.51
CA ARG A 350 -2.98 5.76 -20.84
C ARG A 350 -3.12 5.53 -22.32
#